data_55a5cb8c73c089257c5204506b8047c6
#
_entry.id   55a5cb8c73c089257c5204506b8047c6
#
_cell.length_a   1.000
_cell.length_b   1.000
_cell.length_c   1.000
_cell.angle_alpha   90.00
_cell.angle_beta   90.00
_cell.angle_gamma   90.00
#
_symmetry.space_group_name_H-M   'P 1'
#
loop_
_entity.id
_entity.type
_entity.pdbx_description
1 polymer ?
#
loop_
_entity_poly.entity_id
_entity_poly.type
_entity_poly.pdbx_seq_one_letter_code
_entity_poly.pdbx_strand_id
1 'polypeptide(L)'
;MSIQFTRLKFIALTVIALTALATPAMAQEVPAIGDKWARCAKTPAEVFRQVAPSVVQVFSFGINPYRVIGRVDSKTGSGIFLGDDLIVTNFHVVLDATALAVGIEGIVFDAELVGRDPVFDIAVLRAPGLSAYTDPLPFAPGDEVVIGQPAHVIGYPLGIGKSISTGIVSGVGRVLPLNTSSWLSPFIQTDAPVSGGNSGGALVDDCGYLIGLVTLRSGSPEAENVGFAIPVATLRRELRELIETGKVVRPWHGLYGQMVTPVILRLLGAPPMAALFTRGFLVETVEPGSAADKAGIRGGTLPVMWGMQEMILGGDIITQVNGTKVESLEDARIVVQELAIGETVTVKLLRDGNEIEVSAVIEERPILDRDLEAYRVR
;
A
#
# COMPACT_ATOMS: atom_id res chain seq x y z
N MET A 1 73.03 6.23 71.40
CA MET A 1 71.75 6.42 70.73
C MET A 1 72.04 6.33 69.28
N SER A 2 71.84 5.17 68.67
CA SER A 2 72.20 4.82 67.31
C SER A 2 70.92 4.73 66.49
N ILE A 3 70.80 5.54 65.47
CA ILE A 3 69.70 5.53 64.54
C ILE A 3 70.11 4.74 63.26
N GLN A 4 69.50 3.62 63.03
CA GLN A 4 69.69 2.78 61.88
C GLN A 4 68.93 3.35 60.70
N PHE A 5 69.60 3.58 59.56
CA PHE A 5 69.01 3.91 58.24
C PHE A 5 68.63 2.62 57.54
N THR A 6 67.34 2.46 57.31
CA THR A 6 66.80 1.36 56.54
C THR A 6 66.88 1.72 54.98
N ARG A 7 67.49 0.84 54.22
CA ARG A 7 67.68 1.01 52.75
C ARG A 7 66.34 0.84 52.01
N LEU A 8 65.96 1.86 51.27
CA LEU A 8 64.86 1.80 50.28
C LEU A 8 65.32 1.08 49.06
N LYS A 9 64.71 -0.01 48.70
CA LYS A 9 64.89 -0.70 47.36
C LYS A 9 64.09 0.01 46.33
N PHE A 10 64.74 0.53 45.27
CA PHE A 10 64.11 1.02 44.06
C PHE A 10 63.61 -0.17 43.24
N ILE A 11 62.32 -0.26 43.04
CA ILE A 11 61.72 -1.16 42.03
C ILE A 11 61.62 -0.39 40.75
N ALA A 12 62.37 -0.80 39.73
CA ALA A 12 62.28 -0.28 38.40
C ALA A 12 60.94 -0.77 37.76
N LEU A 13 60.04 0.15 37.50
CA LEU A 13 58.81 -0.14 36.78
C LEU A 13 59.11 -0.09 35.29
N THR A 14 59.17 -1.25 34.64
CA THR A 14 59.28 -1.36 33.17
C THR A 14 57.90 -1.06 32.57
N VAL A 15 57.73 0.09 31.95
CA VAL A 15 56.51 0.44 31.19
C VAL A 15 56.62 -0.25 29.84
N ILE A 16 55.87 -1.32 29.64
CA ILE A 16 55.67 -1.94 28.32
C ILE A 16 54.65 -1.06 27.59
N ALA A 17 55.14 -0.28 26.61
CA ALA A 17 54.28 0.44 25.69
C ALA A 17 53.63 -0.57 24.70
N LEU A 18 52.33 -0.88 24.98
CA LEU A 18 51.52 -1.65 24.04
C LEU A 18 51.09 -0.70 22.89
N THR A 19 51.79 -0.71 21.79
CA THR A 19 51.35 -0.07 20.55
C THR A 19 50.18 -0.88 20.01
N ALA A 20 48.96 -0.44 20.32
CA ALA A 20 47.75 -0.94 19.65
C ALA A 20 47.85 -0.54 18.15
N LEU A 21 48.15 -1.51 17.30
CA LEU A 21 47.91 -1.38 15.86
C LEU A 21 46.39 -1.23 15.69
N ALA A 22 45.92 0.01 15.54
CA ALA A 22 44.58 0.28 15.06
C ALA A 22 44.49 -0.21 13.62
N THR A 23 43.95 -1.40 13.42
CA THR A 23 43.46 -1.81 12.12
C THR A 23 42.43 -0.77 11.69
N PRO A 24 42.55 -0.18 10.48
CA PRO A 24 41.47 0.67 9.99
C PRO A 24 40.21 -0.19 9.96
N ALA A 25 39.18 0.24 10.67
CA ALA A 25 37.85 -0.31 10.49
C ALA A 25 37.53 -0.17 9.00
N MET A 26 37.47 -1.29 8.30
CA MET A 26 36.93 -1.33 6.95
C MET A 26 35.54 -0.73 7.10
N ALA A 27 35.37 0.52 6.65
CA ALA A 27 34.06 1.07 6.39
C ALA A 27 33.40 0.05 5.47
N GLN A 28 32.37 -0.66 5.97
CA GLN A 28 31.50 -1.41 5.10
C GLN A 28 31.01 -0.39 4.08
N GLU A 29 31.41 -0.55 2.83
CA GLU A 29 30.82 0.19 1.74
C GLU A 29 29.32 -0.08 1.81
N VAL A 30 28.57 0.91 2.29
CA VAL A 30 27.13 0.96 2.09
C VAL A 30 26.97 0.87 0.58
N PRO A 31 26.29 -0.16 0.04
CA PRO A 31 26.11 -0.28 -1.39
C PRO A 31 25.56 1.05 -1.89
N ALA A 32 26.25 1.65 -2.84
CA ALA A 32 25.89 2.94 -3.39
C ALA A 32 24.48 2.82 -3.99
N ILE A 33 23.49 3.26 -3.23
CA ILE A 33 22.10 3.50 -3.70
C ILE A 33 22.11 4.50 -4.87
N GLY A 34 23.26 5.14 -5.11
CA GLY A 34 23.43 6.33 -5.92
C GLY A 34 23.32 6.18 -7.43
N ASP A 35 23.71 5.08 -8.03
CA ASP A 35 23.96 5.07 -9.47
C ASP A 35 22.71 4.95 -10.35
N LYS A 36 21.62 4.43 -9.83
CA LYS A 36 20.37 4.26 -10.58
C LYS A 36 19.58 5.56 -10.68
N TRP A 37 19.61 6.36 -9.62
CA TRP A 37 18.85 7.62 -9.47
C TRP A 37 19.63 8.85 -9.99
N ALA A 38 20.95 8.83 -9.90
CA ALA A 38 21.81 9.92 -10.39
C ALA A 38 21.78 10.12 -11.91
N ARG A 39 21.20 9.17 -12.67
CA ARG A 39 21.21 9.21 -14.14
C ARG A 39 20.08 10.06 -14.75
N CYS A 40 19.07 10.42 -14.01
CA CYS A 40 17.89 11.11 -14.55
C CYS A 40 17.54 12.41 -13.83
N ALA A 41 18.43 13.09 -13.18
CA ALA A 41 18.17 14.31 -12.42
C ALA A 41 17.54 15.44 -13.28
N LYS A 42 16.31 15.19 -13.76
CA LYS A 42 15.52 16.18 -14.48
C LYS A 42 14.90 17.16 -13.49
N THR A 43 14.80 18.40 -13.92
CA THR A 43 14.02 19.39 -13.18
C THR A 43 12.52 19.03 -13.22
N PRO A 44 11.72 19.46 -12.22
CA PRO A 44 10.28 19.26 -12.26
C PRO A 44 9.62 19.79 -13.54
N ALA A 45 10.14 20.86 -14.12
CA ALA A 45 9.65 21.39 -15.39
C ALA A 45 9.92 20.47 -16.60
N GLU A 46 11.02 19.75 -16.59
CA GLU A 46 11.35 18.75 -17.63
C GLU A 46 10.51 17.50 -17.46
N VAL A 47 10.34 17.01 -16.22
CA VAL A 47 9.44 15.90 -15.90
C VAL A 47 8.01 16.23 -16.33
N PHE A 48 7.51 17.43 -15.99
CA PHE A 48 6.18 17.87 -16.39
C PHE A 48 5.99 17.87 -17.91
N ARG A 49 6.93 18.46 -18.66
CA ARG A 49 6.83 18.46 -20.13
C ARG A 49 6.80 17.08 -20.76
N GLN A 50 7.51 16.12 -20.14
CA GLN A 50 7.55 14.74 -20.62
C GLN A 50 6.27 13.98 -20.29
N VAL A 51 5.77 14.10 -19.05
CA VAL A 51 4.71 13.25 -18.48
C VAL A 51 3.33 13.83 -18.73
N ALA A 52 3.18 15.15 -18.68
CA ALA A 52 1.89 15.81 -18.76
C ALA A 52 1.05 15.42 -20.00
N PRO A 53 1.61 15.19 -21.19
CA PRO A 53 0.79 14.72 -22.34
C PRO A 53 0.04 13.41 -22.04
N SER A 54 0.62 12.49 -21.29
CA SER A 54 0.02 11.17 -20.97
C SER A 54 -0.97 11.20 -19.80
N VAL A 55 -1.15 12.35 -19.13
CA VAL A 55 -2.12 12.50 -18.04
C VAL A 55 -3.36 13.24 -18.54
N VAL A 56 -4.52 12.63 -18.36
CA VAL A 56 -5.81 13.13 -18.84
C VAL A 56 -6.72 13.52 -17.67
N GLN A 57 -7.70 14.36 -17.94
CA GLN A 57 -8.77 14.68 -17.02
C GLN A 57 -9.90 13.66 -17.19
N VAL A 58 -10.41 13.12 -16.08
CA VAL A 58 -11.57 12.21 -16.08
C VAL A 58 -12.77 12.95 -15.54
N PHE A 59 -13.87 12.92 -16.28
CA PHE A 59 -15.16 13.46 -15.88
C PHE A 59 -16.12 12.30 -15.64
N SER A 60 -16.79 12.34 -14.50
CA SER A 60 -17.78 11.36 -14.08
C SER A 60 -19.08 12.09 -13.79
N PHE A 61 -20.16 11.69 -14.43
CA PHE A 61 -21.49 12.26 -14.28
C PHE A 61 -22.45 11.22 -13.71
N GLY A 62 -23.09 11.55 -12.60
CA GLY A 62 -24.12 10.74 -11.98
C GLY A 62 -25.47 11.44 -12.04
N ILE A 63 -26.55 10.66 -11.97
CA ILE A 63 -27.92 11.20 -11.89
C ILE A 63 -28.49 10.84 -10.51
N ASN A 64 -28.87 11.87 -9.75
CA ASN A 64 -29.60 11.68 -8.51
C ASN A 64 -31.11 11.88 -8.77
N PRO A 65 -31.89 10.80 -8.92
CA PRO A 65 -33.32 10.90 -9.26
C PRO A 65 -34.18 11.49 -8.14
N TYR A 66 -33.66 11.54 -6.92
CA TYR A 66 -34.38 12.02 -5.75
C TYR A 66 -34.27 13.54 -5.53
N ARG A 67 -33.41 14.23 -6.28
CA ARG A 67 -33.31 15.69 -6.24
C ARG A 67 -34.17 16.34 -7.30
N VAL A 68 -34.85 17.43 -6.95
CA VAL A 68 -35.65 18.23 -7.92
C VAL A 68 -34.77 19.22 -8.67
N ILE A 69 -33.77 19.77 -7.99
CA ILE A 69 -32.77 20.70 -8.55
C ILE A 69 -31.38 20.09 -8.29
N GLY A 70 -30.41 20.27 -9.21
CA GLY A 70 -29.08 19.70 -9.10
C GLY A 70 -29.11 18.17 -9.21
N ARG A 71 -29.84 17.65 -10.20
CA ARG A 71 -29.98 16.22 -10.46
C ARG A 71 -28.72 15.56 -10.99
N VAL A 72 -27.81 16.34 -11.58
CA VAL A 72 -26.55 15.86 -12.09
C VAL A 72 -25.47 16.12 -11.07
N ASP A 73 -24.92 15.06 -10.53
CA ASP A 73 -23.71 15.10 -9.72
C ASP A 73 -22.52 14.92 -10.68
N SER A 74 -21.52 15.81 -10.61
CA SER A 74 -20.31 15.69 -11.41
C SER A 74 -19.11 15.57 -10.49
N LYS A 75 -18.23 14.63 -10.82
CA LYS A 75 -16.93 14.47 -10.17
C LYS A 75 -15.84 14.65 -11.24
N THR A 76 -14.70 15.14 -10.82
CA THR A 76 -13.51 15.29 -11.67
C THR A 76 -12.34 14.60 -11.00
N GLY A 77 -11.60 13.83 -11.79
CA GLY A 77 -10.36 13.18 -11.40
C GLY A 77 -9.33 13.30 -12.50
N SER A 78 -8.29 12.52 -12.36
CA SER A 78 -7.22 12.36 -13.35
C SER A 78 -7.21 10.92 -13.86
N GLY A 79 -6.52 10.70 -14.98
CA GLY A 79 -6.26 9.38 -15.53
C GLY A 79 -4.90 9.36 -16.21
N ILE A 80 -4.35 8.16 -16.38
CA ILE A 80 -3.06 7.93 -17.04
C ILE A 80 -3.33 7.12 -18.29
N PHE A 81 -2.90 7.63 -19.43
CA PHE A 81 -3.01 6.93 -20.70
C PHE A 81 -2.03 5.75 -20.77
N LEU A 82 -2.55 4.57 -21.15
CA LEU A 82 -1.81 3.31 -21.20
C LEU A 82 -1.46 2.87 -22.63
N GLY A 83 -2.04 3.52 -23.65
CA GLY A 83 -2.06 3.07 -25.04
C GLY A 83 -3.39 2.42 -25.41
N ASP A 84 -3.62 2.20 -26.71
CA ASP A 84 -4.81 1.52 -27.25
C ASP A 84 -6.15 2.13 -26.77
N ASP A 85 -6.20 3.46 -26.65
CA ASP A 85 -7.32 4.22 -26.11
C ASP A 85 -7.69 3.90 -24.65
N LEU A 86 -6.81 3.20 -23.92
CA LEU A 86 -7.02 2.80 -22.54
C LEU A 86 -6.44 3.82 -21.56
N ILE A 87 -7.18 4.03 -20.47
CA ILE A 87 -6.80 4.93 -19.38
C ILE A 87 -6.97 4.17 -18.05
N VAL A 88 -5.99 4.26 -17.17
CA VAL A 88 -6.17 3.87 -15.77
C VAL A 88 -6.51 5.09 -14.92
N THR A 89 -7.48 4.93 -14.03
CA THR A 89 -7.88 5.92 -13.02
C THR A 89 -8.25 5.21 -11.72
N ASN A 90 -8.67 5.95 -10.70
CA ASN A 90 -9.21 5.32 -9.49
C ASN A 90 -10.67 4.90 -9.68
N PHE A 91 -11.06 3.81 -9.00
CA PHE A 91 -12.44 3.33 -8.99
C PHE A 91 -13.39 4.37 -8.39
N HIS A 92 -13.02 5.03 -7.29
CA HIS A 92 -13.88 6.04 -6.64
C HIS A 92 -14.18 7.26 -7.54
N VAL A 93 -13.33 7.55 -8.52
CA VAL A 93 -13.57 8.63 -9.50
C VAL A 93 -14.76 8.28 -10.40
N VAL A 94 -14.92 7.01 -10.75
CA VAL A 94 -15.96 6.52 -11.68
C VAL A 94 -17.14 5.85 -10.98
N LEU A 95 -17.09 5.75 -9.66
CA LEU A 95 -18.15 5.14 -8.86
C LEU A 95 -19.48 5.88 -9.03
N ASP A 96 -20.55 5.12 -9.27
CA ASP A 96 -21.91 5.60 -9.48
C ASP A 96 -22.07 6.53 -10.72
N ALA A 97 -21.11 6.52 -11.65
CA ALA A 97 -21.21 7.26 -12.91
C ALA A 97 -22.23 6.62 -13.86
N THR A 98 -23.09 7.46 -14.43
CA THR A 98 -23.98 7.09 -15.54
C THR A 98 -23.41 7.47 -16.91
N ALA A 99 -22.47 8.43 -16.93
CA ALA A 99 -21.69 8.80 -18.11
C ALA A 99 -20.27 9.16 -17.71
N LEU A 100 -19.31 8.85 -18.57
CA LEU A 100 -17.89 9.12 -18.40
C LEU A 100 -17.35 9.86 -19.61
N ALA A 101 -16.42 10.79 -19.39
CA ALA A 101 -15.69 11.44 -20.44
C ALA A 101 -14.24 11.68 -20.03
N VAL A 102 -13.37 11.81 -21.01
CA VAL A 102 -11.93 12.07 -20.81
C VAL A 102 -11.55 13.32 -21.59
N GLY A 103 -10.86 14.25 -20.91
CA GLY A 103 -10.39 15.51 -21.49
C GLY A 103 -8.86 15.55 -21.60
N ILE A 104 -8.38 16.02 -22.75
CA ILE A 104 -6.96 16.33 -22.98
C ILE A 104 -6.87 17.61 -23.82
N GLU A 105 -6.10 18.59 -23.36
CA GLU A 105 -5.83 19.86 -24.08
C GLU A 105 -7.07 20.56 -24.66
N GLY A 106 -8.19 20.48 -23.91
CA GLY A 106 -9.47 21.09 -24.32
C GLY A 106 -10.34 20.24 -25.26
N ILE A 107 -9.87 19.08 -25.67
CA ILE A 107 -10.65 18.09 -26.42
C ILE A 107 -11.27 17.11 -25.44
N VAL A 108 -12.53 16.73 -25.64
CA VAL A 108 -13.26 15.80 -24.79
C VAL A 108 -13.69 14.59 -25.62
N PHE A 109 -13.47 13.41 -25.05
CA PHE A 109 -13.84 12.12 -25.63
C PHE A 109 -14.85 11.45 -24.73
N ASP A 110 -15.88 10.82 -25.29
CA ASP A 110 -16.71 9.88 -24.55
C ASP A 110 -15.87 8.71 -24.08
N ALA A 111 -16.14 8.21 -22.89
CA ALA A 111 -15.39 7.11 -22.31
C ALA A 111 -16.33 6.03 -21.75
N GLU A 112 -15.86 4.78 -21.84
CA GLU A 112 -16.56 3.60 -21.34
C GLU A 112 -15.74 2.91 -20.26
N LEU A 113 -16.39 2.35 -19.25
CA LEU A 113 -15.76 1.54 -18.22
C LEU A 113 -15.43 0.15 -18.79
N VAL A 114 -14.15 -0.18 -18.90
CA VAL A 114 -13.65 -1.50 -19.33
C VAL A 114 -13.60 -2.48 -18.18
N GLY A 115 -13.05 -2.06 -17.03
CA GLY A 115 -12.93 -2.89 -15.86
C GLY A 115 -12.76 -2.08 -14.58
N ARG A 116 -13.09 -2.72 -13.47
CA ARG A 116 -13.00 -2.08 -12.15
C ARG A 116 -12.57 -3.04 -11.04
N ASP A 117 -11.84 -2.50 -10.10
CA ASP A 117 -11.42 -3.16 -8.89
C ASP A 117 -11.67 -2.27 -7.67
N PRO A 118 -12.80 -2.47 -6.96
CA PRO A 118 -13.10 -1.72 -5.75
C PRO A 118 -12.15 -2.03 -4.58
N VAL A 119 -11.47 -3.18 -4.61
CA VAL A 119 -10.58 -3.60 -3.52
C VAL A 119 -9.32 -2.74 -3.48
N PHE A 120 -8.72 -2.48 -4.64
CA PHE A 120 -7.51 -1.68 -4.76
C PHE A 120 -7.73 -0.31 -5.38
N ASP A 121 -8.99 0.11 -5.52
CA ASP A 121 -9.35 1.44 -6.05
C ASP A 121 -8.82 1.71 -7.46
N ILE A 122 -8.93 0.74 -8.36
CA ILE A 122 -8.46 0.85 -9.74
C ILE A 122 -9.65 0.74 -10.71
N ALA A 123 -9.66 1.55 -11.76
CA ALA A 123 -10.57 1.42 -12.89
C ALA A 123 -9.83 1.63 -14.21
N VAL A 124 -10.28 0.93 -15.24
CA VAL A 124 -9.80 1.09 -16.62
C VAL A 124 -10.94 1.62 -17.48
N LEU A 125 -10.66 2.69 -18.20
CA LEU A 125 -11.58 3.30 -19.17
C LEU A 125 -11.04 3.10 -20.58
N ARG A 126 -11.95 3.16 -21.56
CA ARG A 126 -11.63 3.28 -22.98
C ARG A 126 -12.23 4.56 -23.53
N ALA A 127 -11.41 5.38 -24.17
CA ALA A 127 -11.81 6.61 -24.85
C ALA A 127 -11.39 6.54 -26.32
N PRO A 128 -12.26 6.09 -27.21
CA PRO A 128 -11.94 5.87 -28.63
C PRO A 128 -11.39 7.13 -29.30
N GLY A 129 -10.27 6.99 -29.98
CA GLY A 129 -9.59 8.08 -30.70
C GLY A 129 -8.57 8.87 -29.88
N LEU A 130 -8.44 8.60 -28.58
CA LEU A 130 -7.47 9.29 -27.70
C LEU A 130 -6.02 9.02 -28.12
N SER A 131 -5.72 7.83 -28.63
CA SER A 131 -4.38 7.43 -29.11
C SER A 131 -3.80 8.34 -30.19
N ALA A 132 -4.63 9.13 -30.88
CA ALA A 132 -4.16 10.09 -31.87
C ALA A 132 -3.58 11.38 -31.24
N TYR A 133 -3.72 11.59 -29.93
CA TYR A 133 -3.41 12.84 -29.25
C TYR A 133 -2.33 12.69 -28.16
N THR A 134 -2.00 11.47 -27.75
CA THR A 134 -1.03 11.24 -26.68
C THR A 134 -0.38 9.86 -26.78
N ASP A 135 0.82 9.78 -26.20
CA ASP A 135 1.57 8.53 -26.05
C ASP A 135 1.42 7.95 -24.62
N PRO A 136 1.54 6.62 -24.46
CA PRO A 136 1.43 5.99 -23.15
C PRO A 136 2.55 6.42 -22.18
N LEU A 137 2.20 6.59 -20.90
CA LEU A 137 3.18 6.86 -19.87
C LEU A 137 3.98 5.59 -19.55
N PRO A 138 5.31 5.62 -19.68
CA PRO A 138 6.12 4.45 -19.37
C PRO A 138 6.14 4.16 -17.86
N PHE A 139 5.97 2.89 -17.52
CA PHE A 139 6.11 2.40 -16.14
C PHE A 139 7.59 2.31 -15.77
N ALA A 140 7.92 2.55 -14.50
CA ALA A 140 9.27 2.35 -13.99
C ALA A 140 9.77 0.92 -14.32
N PRO A 141 11.02 0.74 -14.74
CA PRO A 141 11.52 -0.55 -15.22
C PRO A 141 11.59 -1.65 -14.15
N GLY A 142 11.45 -1.28 -12.87
CA GLY A 142 11.39 -2.18 -11.72
C GLY A 142 10.25 -1.82 -10.79
N ASP A 143 10.03 -2.65 -9.79
CA ASP A 143 8.97 -2.44 -8.78
C ASP A 143 9.51 -1.80 -7.50
N GLU A 144 10.83 -1.58 -7.43
CA GLU A 144 11.49 -1.02 -6.27
C GLU A 144 11.28 0.50 -6.20
N VAL A 145 10.68 0.95 -5.12
CA VAL A 145 10.50 2.36 -4.77
C VAL A 145 11.23 2.62 -3.46
N VAL A 146 12.09 3.64 -3.42
CA VAL A 146 12.99 3.90 -2.29
C VAL A 146 12.54 5.15 -1.52
N ILE A 147 12.50 5.06 -0.18
CA ILE A 147 12.22 6.21 0.69
C ILE A 147 13.30 7.28 0.48
N GLY A 148 12.84 8.52 0.29
CA GLY A 148 13.71 9.67 0.04
C GLY A 148 13.96 9.96 -1.45
N GLN A 149 13.55 9.07 -2.39
CA GLN A 149 13.64 9.40 -3.80
C GLN A 149 12.69 10.54 -4.18
N PRO A 150 13.05 11.41 -5.12
CA PRO A 150 12.17 12.43 -5.65
C PRO A 150 10.90 11.82 -6.23
N ALA A 151 9.78 12.50 -6.01
CA ALA A 151 8.48 12.09 -6.50
C ALA A 151 7.65 13.29 -6.94
N HIS A 152 7.01 13.19 -8.10
CA HIS A 152 6.19 14.23 -8.67
C HIS A 152 4.78 13.72 -8.89
N VAL A 153 3.79 14.47 -8.39
CA VAL A 153 2.36 14.21 -8.65
C VAL A 153 1.92 15.07 -9.83
N ILE A 154 1.39 14.45 -10.86
CA ILE A 154 0.85 15.15 -12.04
C ILE A 154 -0.62 14.74 -12.21
N GLY A 155 -1.51 15.74 -12.24
CA GLY A 155 -2.95 15.53 -12.32
C GLY A 155 -3.72 16.83 -12.56
N TYR A 156 -5.02 16.80 -12.31
CA TYR A 156 -5.96 17.92 -12.47
C TYR A 156 -6.58 18.34 -11.14
N PRO A 157 -5.78 18.95 -10.23
CA PRO A 157 -6.29 19.35 -8.92
C PRO A 157 -7.50 20.28 -9.08
N LEU A 158 -8.57 19.99 -8.35
CA LEU A 158 -9.83 20.77 -8.37
C LEU A 158 -10.46 20.92 -9.77
N GLY A 159 -9.98 20.22 -10.78
CA GLY A 159 -10.43 20.34 -12.16
C GLY A 159 -10.06 21.64 -12.88
N ILE A 160 -9.21 22.48 -12.28
CA ILE A 160 -8.88 23.83 -12.80
C ILE A 160 -7.74 23.84 -13.83
N GLY A 161 -7.10 22.70 -14.07
CA GLY A 161 -6.03 22.54 -15.04
C GLY A 161 -4.99 21.52 -14.61
N LYS A 162 -4.19 21.07 -15.58
CA LYS A 162 -3.10 20.13 -15.36
C LYS A 162 -1.98 20.79 -14.55
N SER A 163 -1.53 20.15 -13.49
CA SER A 163 -0.55 20.69 -12.55
C SER A 163 0.45 19.64 -12.12
N ILE A 164 1.61 20.11 -11.64
CA ILE A 164 2.62 19.28 -10.98
C ILE A 164 2.81 19.76 -9.54
N SER A 165 2.92 18.82 -8.62
CA SER A 165 3.47 19.05 -7.28
C SER A 165 4.67 18.13 -7.07
N THR A 166 5.63 18.57 -6.23
CA THR A 166 6.91 17.90 -6.04
C THR A 166 7.15 17.65 -4.56
N GLY A 167 7.68 16.49 -4.25
CA GLY A 167 8.10 16.04 -2.94
C GLY A 167 9.02 14.84 -3.08
N ILE A 168 8.95 13.96 -2.10
CA ILE A 168 9.69 12.69 -2.07
C ILE A 168 8.76 11.52 -1.75
N VAL A 169 9.24 10.31 -1.94
CA VAL A 169 8.65 9.12 -1.32
C VAL A 169 8.96 9.17 0.17
N SER A 170 7.95 9.42 1.00
CA SER A 170 8.07 9.50 2.46
C SER A 170 7.94 8.16 3.15
N GLY A 171 7.41 7.15 2.46
CA GLY A 171 7.24 5.80 2.98
C GLY A 171 6.80 4.81 1.92
N VAL A 172 7.13 3.56 2.15
CA VAL A 172 6.66 2.42 1.34
C VAL A 172 6.03 1.38 2.24
N GLY A 173 5.23 0.50 1.68
CA GLY A 173 4.62 -0.57 2.46
C GLY A 173 3.53 -0.10 3.43
N ARG A 174 2.91 1.06 3.20
CA ARG A 174 1.88 1.61 4.09
C ARG A 174 0.56 0.88 3.94
N VAL A 175 0.13 0.22 5.00
CA VAL A 175 -1.19 -0.42 5.08
C VAL A 175 -2.19 0.61 5.62
N LEU A 176 -3.20 0.92 4.82
CA LEU A 176 -4.28 1.83 5.21
C LEU A 176 -5.54 1.01 5.46
N PRO A 177 -6.34 1.32 6.50
CA PRO A 177 -7.55 0.58 6.83
C PRO A 177 -8.72 0.99 5.90
N LEU A 178 -8.56 0.76 4.59
CA LEU A 178 -9.59 1.11 3.60
C LEU A 178 -10.66 0.03 3.50
N ASN A 179 -10.23 -1.22 3.50
CA ASN A 179 -11.07 -2.41 3.49
C ASN A 179 -10.27 -3.60 4.06
N THR A 180 -10.90 -4.75 4.19
CA THR A 180 -10.31 -5.96 4.78
C THR A 180 -9.14 -6.55 3.96
N SER A 181 -8.96 -6.12 2.73
CA SER A 181 -7.88 -6.58 1.83
C SER A 181 -6.78 -5.54 1.62
N SER A 182 -6.86 -4.37 2.24
CA SER A 182 -5.90 -3.26 2.05
C SER A 182 -4.45 -3.65 2.36
N TRP A 183 -4.22 -4.59 3.27
CA TRP A 183 -2.90 -5.06 3.63
C TRP A 183 -2.20 -5.87 2.52
N LEU A 184 -2.95 -6.35 1.51
CA LEU A 184 -2.41 -7.09 0.35
C LEU A 184 -1.73 -6.17 -0.67
N SER A 185 -2.11 -4.88 -0.71
CA SER A 185 -1.51 -3.89 -1.61
C SER A 185 -1.11 -2.65 -0.82
N PRO A 186 0.06 -2.67 -0.18
CA PRO A 186 0.54 -1.53 0.59
C PRO A 186 0.84 -0.35 -0.33
N PHE A 187 0.54 0.85 0.17
CA PHE A 187 0.67 2.10 -0.57
C PHE A 187 2.07 2.69 -0.49
N ILE A 188 2.41 3.51 -1.49
CA ILE A 188 3.49 4.49 -1.42
C ILE A 188 2.94 5.74 -0.73
N GLN A 189 3.68 6.26 0.24
CA GLN A 189 3.42 7.56 0.88
C GLN A 189 4.33 8.61 0.26
N THR A 190 3.79 9.79 -0.03
CA THR A 190 4.55 10.97 -0.50
C THR A 190 4.14 12.21 0.27
N ASP A 191 5.06 13.16 0.41
CA ASP A 191 4.80 14.51 0.91
C ASP A 191 4.54 15.53 -0.21
N ALA A 192 4.63 15.09 -1.46
CA ALA A 192 4.14 15.91 -2.58
C ALA A 192 2.66 16.25 -2.35
N PRO A 193 2.26 17.53 -2.45
CA PRO A 193 0.88 17.93 -2.23
C PRO A 193 -0.12 17.19 -3.12
N VAL A 194 -1.09 16.52 -2.50
CA VAL A 194 -2.20 15.82 -3.15
C VAL A 194 -3.51 16.52 -2.78
N SER A 195 -4.29 16.89 -3.78
CA SER A 195 -5.60 17.55 -3.63
C SER A 195 -6.68 16.76 -4.37
N GLY A 196 -7.96 17.04 -4.05
CA GLY A 196 -9.07 16.51 -4.82
C GLY A 196 -8.89 16.81 -6.32
N GLY A 197 -9.15 15.82 -7.17
CA GLY A 197 -8.89 15.88 -8.61
C GLY A 197 -7.53 15.29 -9.03
N ASN A 198 -6.54 15.18 -8.14
CA ASN A 198 -5.31 14.43 -8.42
C ASN A 198 -5.51 12.91 -8.39
N SER A 199 -6.60 12.42 -7.79
CA SER A 199 -6.95 10.99 -7.81
C SER A 199 -6.99 10.45 -9.23
N GLY A 200 -6.31 9.32 -9.47
CA GLY A 200 -6.11 8.75 -10.80
C GLY A 200 -4.95 9.35 -11.59
N GLY A 201 -4.28 10.37 -11.04
CA GLY A 201 -3.09 10.99 -11.63
C GLY A 201 -1.82 10.18 -11.40
N ALA A 202 -0.74 10.64 -12.01
CA ALA A 202 0.55 9.96 -11.98
C ALA A 202 1.40 10.41 -10.78
N LEU A 203 1.95 9.45 -10.04
CA LEU A 203 3.14 9.63 -9.22
C LEU A 203 4.33 9.12 -10.02
N VAL A 204 5.26 10.00 -10.36
CA VAL A 204 6.42 9.69 -11.20
C VAL A 204 7.73 10.04 -10.51
N ASP A 205 8.81 9.37 -10.94
CA ASP A 205 10.18 9.69 -10.52
C ASP A 205 10.82 10.81 -11.35
N ASP A 206 12.06 11.19 -11.04
CA ASP A 206 12.85 12.19 -11.79
C ASP A 206 13.15 11.78 -13.24
N CYS A 207 12.99 10.53 -13.60
CA CYS A 207 13.13 10.06 -14.97
C CYS A 207 11.84 10.27 -15.78
N GLY A 208 10.73 10.54 -15.10
CA GLY A 208 9.39 10.62 -15.67
C GLY A 208 8.75 9.25 -15.86
N TYR A 209 9.20 8.22 -15.14
CA TYR A 209 8.56 6.91 -15.11
C TYR A 209 7.47 6.87 -14.04
N LEU A 210 6.37 6.20 -14.36
CA LEU A 210 5.29 5.95 -13.41
C LEU A 210 5.76 5.00 -12.31
N ILE A 211 5.70 5.45 -11.04
CA ILE A 211 5.96 4.66 -9.85
C ILE A 211 4.68 4.34 -9.06
N GLY A 212 3.59 5.09 -9.29
CA GLY A 212 2.30 4.82 -8.67
C GLY A 212 1.15 5.63 -9.22
N LEU A 213 -0.09 5.17 -8.95
CA LEU A 213 -1.35 5.86 -9.24
C LEU A 213 -1.79 6.62 -7.99
N VAL A 214 -1.85 7.94 -8.06
CA VAL A 214 -2.28 8.78 -6.93
C VAL A 214 -3.73 8.45 -6.59
N THR A 215 -4.03 8.20 -5.31
CA THR A 215 -5.38 7.80 -4.90
C THR A 215 -5.96 8.63 -3.77
N LEU A 216 -5.23 8.80 -2.68
CA LEU A 216 -5.75 9.37 -1.45
C LEU A 216 -4.81 10.44 -0.90
N ARG A 217 -5.42 11.37 -0.16
CA ARG A 217 -4.74 12.15 0.86
C ARG A 217 -5.20 11.67 2.24
N SER A 218 -4.42 11.90 3.28
CA SER A 218 -4.91 11.69 4.64
C SER A 218 -6.19 12.49 4.87
N GLY A 219 -7.22 11.84 5.38
CA GLY A 219 -8.49 12.49 5.76
C GLY A 219 -8.41 13.29 7.07
N SER A 220 -7.30 13.17 7.82
CA SER A 220 -7.12 13.95 9.04
C SER A 220 -6.85 15.41 8.72
N PRO A 221 -7.61 16.36 9.28
CA PRO A 221 -7.35 17.80 9.12
C PRO A 221 -5.94 18.21 9.61
N GLU A 222 -5.32 17.40 10.46
CA GLU A 222 -4.02 17.65 11.07
C GLU A 222 -2.86 17.06 10.24
N ALA A 223 -3.17 16.22 9.24
CA ALA A 223 -2.17 15.58 8.39
C ALA A 223 -2.02 16.35 7.07
N GLU A 224 -1.28 17.45 7.12
CA GLU A 224 -0.85 18.16 5.91
C GLU A 224 0.27 17.39 5.20
N ASN A 225 0.26 17.43 3.86
CA ASN A 225 1.31 16.81 3.02
C ASN A 225 1.49 15.30 3.24
N VAL A 226 0.39 14.57 3.41
CA VAL A 226 0.38 13.11 3.45
C VAL A 226 -0.50 12.60 2.33
N GLY A 227 0.13 12.25 1.21
CA GLY A 227 -0.49 11.65 0.04
C GLY A 227 -0.15 10.16 -0.08
N PHE A 228 -1.02 9.41 -0.76
CA PHE A 228 -0.83 7.98 -1.00
C PHE A 228 -1.04 7.65 -2.48
N ALA A 229 -0.26 6.69 -2.96
CA ALA A 229 -0.40 6.16 -4.31
C ALA A 229 -0.36 4.63 -4.31
N ILE A 230 -1.13 4.03 -5.21
CA ILE A 230 -1.11 2.60 -5.49
C ILE A 230 0.17 2.31 -6.27
N PRO A 231 1.04 1.38 -5.81
CA PRO A 231 2.31 1.11 -6.47
C PRO A 231 2.14 0.60 -7.90
N VAL A 232 3.10 0.94 -8.76
CA VAL A 232 3.15 0.44 -10.15
C VAL A 232 3.18 -1.08 -10.23
N ALA A 233 3.80 -1.76 -9.24
CA ALA A 233 3.78 -3.22 -9.11
C ALA A 233 2.35 -3.78 -9.03
N THR A 234 1.48 -3.13 -8.26
CA THR A 234 0.06 -3.48 -8.18
C THR A 234 -0.64 -3.26 -9.52
N LEU A 235 -0.39 -2.11 -10.19
CA LEU A 235 -0.97 -1.84 -11.50
C LEU A 235 -0.55 -2.91 -12.53
N ARG A 236 0.72 -3.30 -12.59
CA ARG A 236 1.20 -4.35 -13.50
C ARG A 236 0.49 -5.68 -13.30
N ARG A 237 0.23 -6.04 -12.06
CA ARG A 237 -0.44 -7.30 -11.72
C ARG A 237 -1.91 -7.28 -12.11
N GLU A 238 -2.61 -6.18 -11.82
CA GLU A 238 -4.08 -6.13 -11.93
C GLU A 238 -4.58 -5.68 -13.31
N LEU A 239 -3.85 -4.81 -14.03
CA LEU A 239 -4.33 -4.19 -15.26
C LEU A 239 -4.64 -5.18 -16.37
N ARG A 240 -3.84 -6.26 -16.51
CA ARG A 240 -4.09 -7.26 -17.55
C ARG A 240 -5.48 -7.87 -17.38
N GLU A 241 -5.76 -8.37 -16.18
CA GLU A 241 -7.02 -9.04 -15.90
C GLU A 241 -8.21 -8.08 -15.99
N LEU A 242 -8.04 -6.83 -15.51
CA LEU A 242 -9.05 -5.79 -15.65
C LEU A 242 -9.39 -5.47 -17.11
N ILE A 243 -8.41 -5.43 -17.99
CA ILE A 243 -8.61 -5.15 -19.43
C ILE A 243 -9.27 -6.35 -20.13
N GLU A 244 -8.86 -7.57 -19.81
CA GLU A 244 -9.32 -8.79 -20.47
C GLU A 244 -10.71 -9.25 -19.97
N THR A 245 -11.00 -9.11 -18.68
CA THR A 245 -12.20 -9.70 -18.05
C THR A 245 -13.14 -8.70 -17.39
N GLY A 246 -12.71 -7.45 -17.25
CA GLY A 246 -13.48 -6.39 -16.59
C GLY A 246 -13.44 -6.41 -15.06
N LYS A 247 -12.85 -7.43 -14.44
CA LYS A 247 -12.73 -7.59 -12.99
C LYS A 247 -11.41 -8.25 -12.61
N VAL A 248 -11.05 -8.18 -11.35
CA VAL A 248 -9.93 -8.97 -10.79
C VAL A 248 -10.50 -10.09 -9.93
N VAL A 249 -10.14 -11.32 -10.25
CA VAL A 249 -10.55 -12.51 -9.52
C VAL A 249 -9.57 -12.76 -8.37
N ARG A 250 -10.07 -12.82 -7.14
CA ARG A 250 -9.26 -13.00 -5.94
C ARG A 250 -9.72 -14.18 -5.09
N PRO A 251 -8.79 -14.91 -4.49
CA PRO A 251 -9.14 -15.90 -3.46
C PRO A 251 -9.75 -15.19 -2.25
N TRP A 252 -10.83 -15.73 -1.71
CA TRP A 252 -11.57 -15.16 -0.58
C TRP A 252 -11.27 -15.91 0.72
N HIS A 253 -10.23 -15.51 1.42
CA HIS A 253 -9.95 -16.02 2.77
C HIS A 253 -10.89 -15.41 3.82
N GLY A 254 -11.28 -14.13 3.68
CA GLY A 254 -12.23 -13.42 4.55
C GLY A 254 -11.70 -13.05 5.92
N LEU A 255 -10.39 -12.95 6.08
CA LEU A 255 -9.75 -12.61 7.36
C LEU A 255 -9.21 -11.19 7.34
N TYR A 256 -9.43 -10.46 8.43
CA TYR A 256 -8.74 -9.21 8.75
C TYR A 256 -8.18 -9.29 10.17
N GLY A 257 -7.01 -8.69 10.38
CA GLY A 257 -6.35 -8.68 11.67
C GLY A 257 -4.92 -8.16 11.58
N GLN A 258 -4.10 -8.52 12.55
CA GLN A 258 -2.73 -8.05 12.65
C GLN A 258 -1.79 -9.11 13.21
N MET A 259 -0.50 -8.88 13.03
CA MET A 259 0.50 -9.77 13.66
C MET A 259 0.49 -9.62 15.16
N VAL A 260 0.59 -10.76 15.83
CA VAL A 260 0.69 -10.81 17.30
C VAL A 260 1.97 -10.11 17.77
N THR A 261 1.82 -9.21 18.74
CA THR A 261 2.92 -8.52 19.41
C THR A 261 2.99 -8.92 20.89
N PRO A 262 4.11 -8.72 21.58
CA PRO A 262 4.19 -8.95 23.02
C PRO A 262 3.17 -8.12 23.84
N VAL A 263 2.76 -6.97 23.32
CA VAL A 263 1.71 -6.13 23.94
C VAL A 263 0.35 -6.82 23.83
N ILE A 264 -0.02 -7.26 22.61
CA ILE A 264 -1.29 -7.98 22.37
C ILE A 264 -1.38 -9.21 23.26
N LEU A 265 -0.32 -10.01 23.35
CA LEU A 265 -0.32 -11.22 24.17
C LEU A 265 -0.50 -10.93 25.66
N ARG A 266 0.11 -9.84 26.17
CA ARG A 266 -0.11 -9.39 27.57
C ARG A 266 -1.55 -8.95 27.80
N LEU A 267 -2.15 -8.24 26.86
CA LEU A 267 -3.57 -7.84 26.94
C LEU A 267 -4.51 -9.05 26.92
N LEU A 268 -4.12 -10.11 26.21
CA LEU A 268 -4.82 -11.40 26.20
C LEU A 268 -4.54 -12.25 27.46
N GLY A 269 -3.75 -11.76 28.42
CA GLY A 269 -3.44 -12.46 29.66
C GLY A 269 -2.39 -13.58 29.52
N ALA A 270 -1.65 -13.62 28.41
CA ALA A 270 -0.61 -14.61 28.21
C ALA A 270 0.52 -14.46 29.23
N PRO A 271 1.07 -15.58 29.78
CA PRO A 271 2.24 -15.53 30.64
C PRO A 271 3.43 -14.85 29.97
N PRO A 272 4.29 -14.12 30.66
CA PRO A 272 5.40 -13.38 30.08
C PRO A 272 6.32 -14.22 29.18
N MET A 273 6.56 -15.48 29.54
CA MET A 273 7.37 -16.40 28.73
C MET A 273 6.66 -16.79 27.43
N ALA A 274 5.36 -17.08 27.46
CA ALA A 274 4.57 -17.38 26.27
C ALA A 274 4.54 -16.18 25.32
N ALA A 275 4.45 -14.96 25.86
CA ALA A 275 4.46 -13.71 25.09
C ALA A 275 5.76 -13.50 24.28
N LEU A 276 6.86 -14.15 24.64
CA LEU A 276 8.13 -14.06 23.89
C LEU A 276 8.21 -15.02 22.70
N PHE A 277 7.47 -16.12 22.73
CA PHE A 277 7.61 -17.21 21.75
C PHE A 277 6.38 -17.37 20.84
N THR A 278 5.20 -16.87 21.24
CA THR A 278 4.02 -16.95 20.40
C THR A 278 4.14 -15.98 19.23
N ARG A 279 4.05 -16.52 18.03
CA ARG A 279 3.98 -15.80 16.75
C ARG A 279 2.69 -16.20 16.06
N GLY A 280 2.18 -15.33 15.23
CA GLY A 280 1.00 -15.63 14.44
C GLY A 280 0.23 -14.38 14.04
N PHE A 281 -0.84 -14.60 13.28
CA PHE A 281 -1.76 -13.57 12.85
C PHE A 281 -3.03 -13.62 13.73
N LEU A 282 -3.27 -12.57 14.52
CA LEU A 282 -4.49 -12.41 15.31
C LEU A 282 -5.64 -12.07 14.37
N VAL A 283 -6.67 -12.91 14.39
CA VAL A 283 -7.91 -12.68 13.64
C VAL A 283 -8.79 -11.69 14.42
N GLU A 284 -8.96 -10.49 13.89
CA GLU A 284 -9.85 -9.48 14.46
C GLU A 284 -11.26 -9.57 13.89
N THR A 285 -11.37 -9.80 12.57
CA THR A 285 -12.66 -9.89 11.87
C THR A 285 -12.65 -11.04 10.89
N VAL A 286 -13.78 -11.75 10.83
CA VAL A 286 -14.08 -12.77 9.83
C VAL A 286 -15.23 -12.27 8.97
N GLU A 287 -15.06 -12.27 7.65
CA GLU A 287 -16.10 -11.90 6.69
C GLU A 287 -17.16 -13.00 6.61
N PRO A 288 -18.46 -12.65 6.85
CA PRO A 288 -19.53 -13.63 6.74
C PRO A 288 -19.60 -14.27 5.33
N GLY A 289 -19.76 -15.59 5.30
CA GLY A 289 -19.82 -16.40 4.08
C GLY A 289 -18.46 -16.75 3.46
N SER A 290 -17.35 -16.20 3.98
CA SER A 290 -16.00 -16.48 3.51
C SER A 290 -15.53 -17.92 3.83
N ALA A 291 -14.37 -18.31 3.27
CA ALA A 291 -13.72 -19.57 3.58
C ALA A 291 -13.42 -19.71 5.09
N ALA A 292 -12.94 -18.63 5.73
CA ALA A 292 -12.68 -18.64 7.16
C ALA A 292 -13.95 -18.81 8.01
N ASP A 293 -15.04 -18.12 7.64
CA ASP A 293 -16.34 -18.24 8.31
C ASP A 293 -16.87 -19.68 8.21
N LYS A 294 -16.86 -20.25 7.01
CA LYS A 294 -17.27 -21.64 6.76
C LYS A 294 -16.42 -22.66 7.50
N ALA A 295 -15.13 -22.39 7.71
CA ALA A 295 -14.22 -23.21 8.50
C ALA A 295 -14.40 -23.03 10.01
N GLY A 296 -15.22 -22.09 10.46
CA GLY A 296 -15.45 -21.79 11.87
C GLY A 296 -14.27 -21.10 12.57
N ILE A 297 -13.44 -20.35 11.83
CA ILE A 297 -12.44 -19.44 12.39
C ILE A 297 -13.18 -18.29 13.08
N ARG A 298 -12.67 -17.85 14.23
CA ARG A 298 -13.33 -16.85 15.07
C ARG A 298 -12.58 -15.53 15.07
N GLY A 299 -13.31 -14.45 14.82
CA GLY A 299 -12.83 -13.09 15.04
C GLY A 299 -12.84 -12.67 16.51
N GLY A 300 -12.19 -11.57 16.81
CA GLY A 300 -12.20 -10.95 18.12
C GLY A 300 -13.57 -10.39 18.50
N THR A 301 -13.81 -10.24 19.79
CA THR A 301 -15.04 -9.69 20.36
C THR A 301 -14.81 -8.55 21.35
N LEU A 302 -13.55 -8.31 21.75
CA LEU A 302 -13.18 -7.29 22.73
C LEU A 302 -12.49 -6.12 22.03
N PRO A 303 -13.19 -4.99 21.77
CA PRO A 303 -12.55 -3.81 21.22
C PRO A 303 -11.63 -3.16 22.26
N VAL A 304 -10.41 -2.84 21.87
CA VAL A 304 -9.38 -2.22 22.72
C VAL A 304 -8.71 -1.09 21.95
N MET A 305 -8.54 0.05 22.63
CA MET A 305 -7.71 1.16 22.15
C MET A 305 -6.35 1.10 22.83
N TRP A 306 -5.28 1.04 22.04
CA TRP A 306 -3.91 1.14 22.51
C TRP A 306 -3.23 2.35 21.86
N GLY A 307 -3.14 3.44 22.58
CA GLY A 307 -2.79 4.73 21.98
C GLY A 307 -3.85 5.16 20.98
N MET A 308 -3.45 5.37 19.72
CA MET A 308 -4.36 5.69 18.61
C MET A 308 -4.75 4.46 17.77
N GLN A 309 -4.29 3.28 18.14
CA GLN A 309 -4.56 2.04 17.41
C GLN A 309 -5.77 1.34 18.04
N GLU A 310 -6.79 1.14 17.23
CA GLU A 310 -7.91 0.27 17.52
C GLU A 310 -7.55 -1.18 17.19
N MET A 311 -7.93 -2.12 18.04
CA MET A 311 -7.76 -3.56 17.79
C MET A 311 -8.91 -4.34 18.42
N ILE A 312 -9.24 -5.49 17.86
CA ILE A 312 -10.30 -6.37 18.38
C ILE A 312 -9.67 -7.67 18.87
N LEU A 313 -9.59 -7.82 20.19
CA LEU A 313 -8.96 -8.96 20.83
C LEU A 313 -9.94 -10.13 21.06
N GLY A 314 -9.40 -11.32 21.34
CA GLY A 314 -10.16 -12.53 21.68
C GLY A 314 -10.47 -13.42 20.49
N GLY A 315 -9.98 -13.11 19.29
CA GLY A 315 -10.05 -13.98 18.15
C GLY A 315 -8.95 -15.05 18.11
N ASP A 316 -9.05 -15.94 17.14
CA ASP A 316 -8.05 -16.98 16.88
C ASP A 316 -6.70 -16.39 16.49
N ILE A 317 -5.61 -17.10 16.79
CA ILE A 317 -4.27 -16.73 16.33
C ILE A 317 -3.80 -17.78 15.33
N ILE A 318 -3.75 -17.44 14.04
CA ILE A 318 -3.27 -18.34 12.98
C ILE A 318 -1.76 -18.43 13.08
N THR A 319 -1.26 -19.66 13.22
CA THR A 319 0.16 -19.97 13.36
C THR A 319 0.77 -20.62 12.12
N GLN A 320 -0.07 -21.32 11.32
CA GLN A 320 0.38 -22.05 10.14
C GLN A 320 -0.75 -22.18 9.11
N VAL A 321 -0.40 -22.11 7.82
CA VAL A 321 -1.33 -22.38 6.70
C VAL A 321 -0.61 -23.28 5.71
N ASN A 322 -1.23 -24.39 5.30
CA ASN A 322 -0.66 -25.39 4.39
C ASN A 322 0.78 -25.83 4.76
N GLY A 323 1.10 -25.92 6.05
CA GLY A 323 2.44 -26.24 6.52
C GLY A 323 3.41 -25.07 6.61
N THR A 324 3.08 -23.90 6.03
CA THR A 324 3.89 -22.69 6.11
C THR A 324 3.58 -21.93 7.39
N LYS A 325 4.58 -21.61 8.20
CA LYS A 325 4.42 -20.82 9.42
C LYS A 325 4.12 -19.36 9.10
N VAL A 326 3.29 -18.74 9.93
CA VAL A 326 2.93 -17.31 9.84
C VAL A 326 3.56 -16.58 11.01
N GLU A 327 4.80 -16.15 10.87
CA GLU A 327 5.56 -15.48 11.94
C GLU A 327 5.73 -13.97 11.69
N SER A 328 5.52 -13.52 10.45
CA SER A 328 5.60 -12.14 10.02
C SER A 328 4.45 -11.76 9.07
N LEU A 329 4.26 -10.44 8.84
CA LEU A 329 3.31 -9.96 7.85
C LEU A 329 3.69 -10.39 6.43
N GLU A 330 4.98 -10.55 6.16
CA GLU A 330 5.47 -11.05 4.87
C GLU A 330 5.07 -12.52 4.67
N ASP A 331 5.23 -13.38 5.68
CA ASP A 331 4.76 -14.77 5.60
C ASP A 331 3.26 -14.84 5.33
N ALA A 332 2.47 -13.99 6.02
CA ALA A 332 1.03 -13.92 5.78
C ALA A 332 0.70 -13.50 4.34
N ARG A 333 1.46 -12.55 3.76
CA ARG A 333 1.28 -12.13 2.36
C ARG A 333 1.62 -13.25 1.38
N ILE A 334 2.76 -13.91 1.58
CA ILE A 334 3.20 -15.03 0.73
C ILE A 334 2.11 -16.10 0.72
N VAL A 335 1.65 -16.51 1.91
CA VAL A 335 0.59 -17.52 2.04
C VAL A 335 -0.67 -17.11 1.26
N VAL A 336 -1.13 -15.86 1.41
CA VAL A 336 -2.35 -15.41 0.72
C VAL A 336 -2.16 -15.30 -0.79
N GLN A 337 -0.97 -14.92 -1.26
CA GLN A 337 -0.65 -14.85 -2.69
C GLN A 337 -0.61 -16.23 -3.36
N GLU A 338 -0.32 -17.29 -2.60
CA GLU A 338 -0.27 -18.67 -3.07
C GLU A 338 -1.64 -19.36 -3.07
N LEU A 339 -2.68 -18.76 -2.44
CA LEU A 339 -4.02 -19.34 -2.41
C LEU A 339 -4.62 -19.45 -3.82
N ALA A 340 -5.13 -20.63 -4.16
CA ALA A 340 -5.86 -20.87 -5.40
C ALA A 340 -7.36 -21.10 -5.14
N ILE A 341 -8.21 -20.56 -6.02
CA ILE A 341 -9.65 -20.75 -5.94
C ILE A 341 -9.95 -22.24 -6.21
N GLY A 342 -10.80 -22.84 -5.37
CA GLY A 342 -11.12 -24.26 -5.39
C GLY A 342 -10.18 -25.13 -4.56
N GLU A 343 -9.09 -24.57 -4.04
CA GLU A 343 -8.15 -25.27 -3.18
C GLU A 343 -8.72 -25.48 -1.77
N THR A 344 -8.41 -26.63 -1.16
CA THR A 344 -8.63 -26.85 0.27
C THR A 344 -7.38 -26.48 1.05
N VAL A 345 -7.50 -25.51 1.92
CA VAL A 345 -6.42 -24.99 2.75
C VAL A 345 -6.56 -25.50 4.17
N THR A 346 -5.45 -25.97 4.75
CA THR A 346 -5.36 -26.39 6.16
C THR A 346 -4.76 -25.28 6.99
N VAL A 347 -5.47 -24.85 8.05
CA VAL A 347 -5.07 -23.75 8.95
C VAL A 347 -4.89 -24.29 10.35
N LYS A 348 -3.70 -24.10 10.94
CA LYS A 348 -3.47 -24.28 12.37
C LYS A 348 -3.57 -22.95 13.08
N LEU A 349 -4.29 -22.97 14.18
CA LEU A 349 -4.56 -21.78 14.98
C LEU A 349 -4.54 -22.10 16.48
N LEU A 350 -4.35 -21.07 17.28
CA LEU A 350 -4.53 -21.12 18.72
C LEU A 350 -5.87 -20.47 19.08
N ARG A 351 -6.72 -21.23 19.79
CA ARG A 351 -8.01 -20.81 20.33
C ARG A 351 -8.05 -21.13 21.81
N ASP A 352 -8.23 -20.14 22.65
CA ASP A 352 -8.28 -20.29 24.11
C ASP A 352 -7.06 -21.07 24.66
N GLY A 353 -5.88 -20.85 24.07
CA GLY A 353 -4.63 -21.53 24.44
C GLY A 353 -4.44 -22.94 23.88
N ASN A 354 -5.41 -23.49 23.14
CA ASN A 354 -5.35 -24.81 22.53
C ASN A 354 -5.02 -24.70 21.03
N GLU A 355 -4.19 -25.60 20.53
CA GLU A 355 -3.94 -25.73 19.10
C GLU A 355 -5.11 -26.46 18.43
N ILE A 356 -5.64 -25.88 17.38
CA ILE A 356 -6.76 -26.40 16.59
C ILE A 356 -6.33 -26.39 15.12
N GLU A 357 -6.75 -27.40 14.38
CA GLU A 357 -6.60 -27.48 12.94
C GLU A 357 -7.99 -27.46 12.28
N VAL A 358 -8.17 -26.59 11.29
CA VAL A 358 -9.39 -26.46 10.50
C VAL A 358 -9.05 -26.49 9.01
N SER A 359 -10.03 -26.83 8.18
CA SER A 359 -9.88 -26.80 6.72
C SER A 359 -10.93 -25.89 6.10
N ALA A 360 -10.54 -25.16 5.06
CA ALA A 360 -11.38 -24.24 4.31
C ALA A 360 -11.20 -24.47 2.80
N VAL A 361 -12.28 -24.36 2.03
CA VAL A 361 -12.21 -24.30 0.57
C VAL A 361 -12.19 -22.83 0.17
N ILE A 362 -11.20 -22.44 -0.60
CA ILE A 362 -11.06 -21.05 -1.07
C ILE A 362 -12.00 -20.82 -2.26
N GLU A 363 -12.87 -19.85 -2.15
CA GLU A 363 -13.78 -19.40 -3.20
C GLU A 363 -13.34 -18.07 -3.82
N GLU A 364 -13.97 -17.68 -4.93
CA GLU A 364 -13.78 -16.34 -5.51
C GLU A 364 -14.39 -15.28 -4.56
N ARG A 365 -13.64 -14.22 -4.30
CA ARG A 365 -14.12 -13.11 -3.47
C ARG A 365 -15.17 -12.31 -4.23
N PRO A 366 -16.41 -12.19 -3.73
CA PRO A 366 -17.39 -11.30 -4.32
C PRO A 366 -17.02 -9.83 -4.03
N ILE A 367 -17.54 -8.91 -4.84
CA ILE A 367 -17.57 -7.49 -4.48
C ILE A 367 -18.62 -7.34 -3.37
N LEU A 368 -18.17 -6.85 -2.22
CA LEU A 368 -19.03 -6.66 -1.05
C LEU A 368 -19.53 -5.21 -1.00
N ASP A 369 -20.74 -4.99 -0.47
CA ASP A 369 -21.33 -3.64 -0.36
C ASP A 369 -20.39 -2.66 0.37
N ARG A 370 -19.70 -3.11 1.41
CA ARG A 370 -18.72 -2.31 2.15
C ARG A 370 -17.50 -1.88 1.32
N ASP A 371 -17.12 -2.65 0.29
CA ASP A 371 -16.05 -2.24 -0.64
C ASP A 371 -16.46 -0.98 -1.41
N LEU A 372 -17.78 -0.81 -1.64
CA LEU A 372 -18.35 0.35 -2.30
C LEU A 372 -18.61 1.50 -1.32
N GLU A 373 -19.07 1.19 -0.10
CA GLU A 373 -19.38 2.18 0.94
C GLU A 373 -18.13 2.97 1.35
N ALA A 374 -16.97 2.34 1.43
CA ALA A 374 -15.70 3.00 1.75
C ALA A 374 -15.40 4.22 0.84
N TYR A 375 -15.97 4.26 -0.35
CA TYR A 375 -15.80 5.34 -1.33
C TYR A 375 -16.97 6.30 -1.44
N ARG A 376 -18.15 5.97 -0.88
CA ARG A 376 -19.35 6.84 -0.89
C ARG A 376 -19.33 7.90 0.21
N VAL A 377 -18.57 7.65 1.28
CA VAL A 377 -18.49 8.52 2.48
C VAL A 377 -17.39 9.60 2.35
N ARG A 378 -16.68 9.64 1.25
CA ARG A 378 -15.51 10.53 1.04
C ARG A 378 -15.80 11.74 0.18
#